data_323a91e389953fb6cdd5848052745c08
#
_entry.id   323a91e389953fb6cdd5848052745c08
#
_cell.length_a   1.000
_cell.length_b   1.000
_cell.length_c   1.000
_cell.angle_alpha   90.00
_cell.angle_beta   90.00
_cell.angle_gamma   90.00
#
_symmetry.space_group_name_H-M   'P 1'
#
loop_
_entity.id
_entity.type
_entity.pdbx_description
1 polymer ?
#
loop_
_entity_poly.entity_id
_entity_poly.type
_entity_poly.pdbx_seq_one_letter_code
_entity_poly.pdbx_strand_id
1 'polypeptide(L)'
;MAAMEQLHDLGAADRARLVAALAADLAGNPRVAFAYLHGSFVEGRAFHDIDVGVYLEGGAARDVDDELLLAERLSRLVRLPVDVRVLNGAPPTFLFHVLRGARLACRDEERLADVMEHTAQRYFDLEPVLRRATKEAFAS
;
A
#
# COMPACT_ATOMS: atom_id res chain seq x y z
N MET A 1 5.44 22.19 -1.58
CA MET A 1 3.97 22.33 -1.75
C MET A 1 3.56 22.00 -3.17
N ALA A 2 4.03 22.74 -4.16
CA ALA A 2 3.72 22.46 -5.56
C ALA A 2 4.13 21.04 -5.99
N ALA A 3 5.24 20.50 -5.44
CA ALA A 3 5.72 19.18 -5.79
C ALA A 3 4.73 18.05 -5.39
N MET A 4 3.98 18.23 -4.29
CA MET A 4 3.00 17.25 -3.83
C MET A 4 1.78 17.18 -4.74
N GLU A 5 1.49 18.25 -5.44
CA GLU A 5 0.36 18.34 -6.35
C GLU A 5 0.75 18.05 -7.79
N GLN A 6 2.04 17.91 -8.05
CA GLN A 6 2.55 17.67 -9.39
C GLN A 6 2.17 16.25 -9.86
N LEU A 7 1.66 16.16 -11.08
CA LEU A 7 1.34 14.89 -11.70
C LEU A 7 2.57 14.33 -12.40
N HIS A 8 2.92 13.10 -12.11
CA HIS A 8 4.09 12.41 -12.66
C HIS A 8 3.65 11.33 -13.64
N ASP A 9 4.44 11.17 -14.69
CA ASP A 9 4.24 10.10 -15.65
C ASP A 9 5.61 9.58 -16.10
N LEU A 10 5.87 8.31 -15.78
CA LEU A 10 7.16 7.68 -16.04
C LEU A 10 7.02 6.54 -17.04
N GLY A 11 8.05 6.35 -17.86
CA GLY A 11 8.13 5.21 -18.74
C GLY A 11 8.38 3.91 -18.00
N ALA A 12 8.21 2.79 -18.69
CA ALA A 12 8.31 1.45 -18.10
C ALA A 12 9.67 1.17 -17.45
N ALA A 13 10.76 1.61 -18.10
CA ALA A 13 12.11 1.39 -17.57
C ALA A 13 12.34 2.15 -16.26
N ASP A 14 11.88 3.40 -16.19
CA ASP A 14 12.00 4.22 -14.97
C ASP A 14 11.13 3.65 -13.86
N ARG A 15 9.93 3.20 -14.18
CA ARG A 15 9.04 2.54 -13.21
C ARG A 15 9.69 1.29 -12.64
N ALA A 16 10.30 0.47 -13.47
CA ALA A 16 10.96 -0.77 -13.05
C ALA A 16 12.14 -0.48 -12.10
N ARG A 17 12.97 0.52 -12.42
CA ARG A 17 14.09 0.91 -11.57
C ARG A 17 13.61 1.41 -10.20
N LEU A 18 12.55 2.19 -10.19
CA LEU A 18 11.97 2.75 -8.98
C LEU A 18 11.39 1.63 -8.11
N VAL A 19 10.65 0.70 -8.70
CA VAL A 19 10.10 -0.45 -7.97
C VAL A 19 11.22 -1.29 -7.36
N ALA A 20 12.29 -1.54 -8.12
CA ALA A 20 13.44 -2.30 -7.63
C ALA A 20 14.11 -1.62 -6.43
N ALA A 21 14.25 -0.30 -6.47
CA ALA A 21 14.85 0.46 -5.38
C ALA A 21 13.98 0.39 -4.11
N LEU A 22 12.67 0.56 -4.25
CA LEU A 22 11.74 0.45 -3.13
C LEU A 22 11.75 -0.96 -2.54
N ALA A 23 11.70 -1.97 -3.39
CA ALA A 23 11.70 -3.36 -2.97
C ALA A 23 12.97 -3.71 -2.19
N ALA A 24 14.13 -3.28 -2.67
CA ALA A 24 15.40 -3.56 -2.01
C ALA A 24 15.49 -2.89 -0.63
N ASP A 25 15.07 -1.64 -0.53
CA ASP A 25 15.08 -0.92 0.75
C ASP A 25 14.16 -1.59 1.76
N LEU A 26 12.94 -1.92 1.35
CA LEU A 26 11.95 -2.53 2.25
C LEU A 26 12.33 -3.96 2.64
N ALA A 27 12.93 -4.72 1.72
CA ALA A 27 13.42 -6.07 2.04
C ALA A 27 14.54 -6.04 3.06
N GLY A 28 15.35 -4.98 3.08
CA GLY A 28 16.42 -4.80 4.05
C GLY A 28 15.97 -4.28 5.41
N ASN A 29 14.70 -3.92 5.57
CA ASN A 29 14.19 -3.40 6.84
C ASN A 29 13.57 -4.53 7.67
N PRO A 30 14.21 -4.92 8.79
CA PRO A 30 13.74 -6.06 9.59
C PRO A 30 12.39 -5.84 10.25
N ARG A 31 11.91 -4.60 10.32
CA ARG A 31 10.60 -4.29 10.88
C ARG A 31 9.47 -4.60 9.89
N VAL A 32 9.78 -4.77 8.61
CA VAL A 32 8.77 -4.96 7.57
C VAL A 32 8.56 -6.44 7.31
N ALA A 33 7.37 -6.95 7.63
CA ALA A 33 6.98 -8.32 7.33
C ALA A 33 6.69 -8.48 5.83
N PHE A 34 5.93 -7.55 5.27
CA PHE A 34 5.70 -7.48 3.83
C PHE A 34 5.27 -6.07 3.42
N ALA A 35 5.38 -5.78 2.13
CA ALA A 35 5.02 -4.47 1.58
C ALA A 35 4.44 -4.60 0.18
N TYR A 36 3.50 -3.72 -0.14
CA TYR A 36 2.79 -3.69 -1.42
C TYR A 36 2.74 -2.28 -1.97
N LEU A 37 2.77 -2.19 -3.31
CA LEU A 37 2.42 -0.98 -4.05
C LEU A 37 0.94 -1.02 -4.39
N HIS A 38 0.26 0.12 -4.28
CA HIS A 38 -1.12 0.25 -4.70
C HIS A 38 -1.37 1.64 -5.31
N GLY A 39 -2.60 1.87 -5.77
CA GLY A 39 -2.99 3.17 -6.31
C GLY A 39 -2.57 3.40 -7.76
N SER A 40 -2.58 4.66 -8.19
CA SER A 40 -2.40 5.05 -9.59
C SER A 40 -1.07 4.63 -10.18
N PHE A 41 0.00 4.69 -9.39
CA PHE A 41 1.33 4.31 -9.87
C PHE A 41 1.36 2.85 -10.31
N VAL A 42 0.84 1.93 -9.48
CA VAL A 42 0.87 0.50 -9.80
C VAL A 42 -0.02 0.15 -10.98
N GLU A 43 -1.05 0.95 -11.22
CA GLU A 43 -1.95 0.76 -12.36
C GLU A 43 -1.36 1.27 -13.68
N GLY A 44 -0.15 1.80 -13.66
CA GLY A 44 0.51 2.31 -14.86
C GLY A 44 0.02 3.68 -15.31
N ARG A 45 -0.82 4.33 -14.52
CA ARG A 45 -1.35 5.67 -14.81
C ARG A 45 -0.44 6.75 -14.26
N ALA A 46 -0.66 7.99 -14.69
CA ALA A 46 -0.04 9.16 -14.08
C ALA A 46 -0.43 9.23 -12.60
N PHE A 47 0.45 9.73 -11.75
CA PHE A 47 0.29 9.68 -10.31
C PHE A 47 0.83 10.94 -9.64
N HIS A 48 0.25 11.31 -8.49
CA HIS A 48 0.80 12.36 -7.62
C HIS A 48 1.77 11.78 -6.60
N ASP A 49 1.39 10.64 -6.00
CA ASP A 49 2.17 9.93 -5.00
C ASP A 49 2.33 8.48 -5.40
N ILE A 50 3.41 7.88 -4.91
CA ILE A 50 3.58 6.43 -4.97
C ILE A 50 3.06 5.86 -3.65
N ASP A 51 2.01 5.06 -3.70
CA ASP A 51 1.37 4.53 -2.50
C ASP A 51 1.96 3.19 -2.11
N VAL A 52 2.53 3.13 -0.90
CA VAL A 52 3.15 1.92 -0.33
C VAL A 52 2.43 1.53 0.94
N GLY A 53 1.98 0.29 1.00
CA GLY A 53 1.45 -0.29 2.23
C GLY A 53 2.49 -1.21 2.86
N VAL A 54 2.75 -1.07 4.17
CA VAL A 54 3.71 -1.90 4.89
C VAL A 54 3.03 -2.59 6.07
N TYR A 55 3.27 -3.89 6.21
CA TYR A 55 2.85 -4.63 7.39
C TYR A 55 4.07 -4.82 8.28
N LEU A 56 3.99 -4.33 9.52
CA LEU A 56 5.10 -4.34 10.44
C LEU A 56 5.13 -5.61 11.29
N GLU A 57 6.35 -6.10 11.58
CA GLU A 57 6.56 -7.23 12.45
C GLU A 57 6.08 -6.93 13.87
N GLY A 58 5.72 -7.98 14.60
CA GLY A 58 5.27 -7.86 15.97
C GLY A 58 3.85 -7.39 16.15
N GLY A 59 3.08 -7.23 15.07
CA GLY A 59 1.69 -6.82 15.15
C GLY A 59 1.49 -5.41 15.70
N ALA A 60 2.49 -4.55 15.55
CA ALA A 60 2.43 -3.18 16.07
C ALA A 60 1.26 -2.41 15.47
N ALA A 61 0.57 -1.63 16.31
CA ALA A 61 -0.50 -0.75 15.85
C ALA A 61 0.07 0.34 14.94
N ARG A 62 -0.80 0.91 14.10
CA ARG A 62 -0.42 2.01 13.23
C ARG A 62 0.13 3.18 14.04
N ASP A 63 1.30 3.67 13.63
CA ASP A 63 1.94 4.85 14.19
C ASP A 63 2.23 5.83 13.05
N VAL A 64 1.61 7.01 13.13
CA VAL A 64 1.75 8.03 12.09
C VAL A 64 3.20 8.51 11.96
N ASP A 65 3.95 8.57 13.07
CA ASP A 65 5.34 8.97 13.03
C ASP A 65 6.19 7.95 12.26
N ASP A 66 5.95 6.66 12.46
CA ASP A 66 6.61 5.61 11.69
C ASP A 66 6.29 5.73 10.20
N GLU A 67 5.04 6.01 9.88
CA GLU A 67 4.62 6.21 8.49
C GLU A 67 5.35 7.39 7.85
N LEU A 68 5.43 8.52 8.56
CA LEU A 68 6.08 9.72 8.05
C LEU A 68 7.58 9.54 7.86
N LEU A 69 8.25 8.91 8.81
CA LEU A 69 9.69 8.64 8.71
C LEU A 69 10.01 7.73 7.54
N LEU A 70 9.23 6.69 7.36
CA LEU A 70 9.43 5.76 6.26
C LEU A 70 9.11 6.41 4.91
N ALA A 71 8.04 7.21 4.85
CA ALA A 71 7.67 7.96 3.65
C ALA A 71 8.78 8.94 3.25
N GLU A 72 9.37 9.66 4.21
CA GLU A 72 10.46 10.57 3.95
C GLU A 72 11.68 9.83 3.40
N ARG A 73 12.05 8.71 4.02
CA ARG A 73 13.18 7.90 3.58
C ARG A 73 12.98 7.39 2.15
N LEU A 74 11.82 6.83 1.86
CA LEU A 74 11.54 6.30 0.53
C LEU A 74 11.44 7.40 -0.52
N SER A 75 10.85 8.55 -0.16
CA SER A 75 10.78 9.69 -1.07
C SER A 75 12.15 10.21 -1.46
N ARG A 76 13.09 10.26 -0.51
CA ARG A 76 14.48 10.63 -0.82
C ARG A 76 15.15 9.61 -1.71
N LEU A 77 14.90 8.34 -1.46
CA LEU A 77 15.50 7.25 -2.21
C LEU A 77 15.14 7.31 -3.69
N VAL A 78 13.87 7.53 -4.00
CA VAL A 78 13.39 7.52 -5.38
C VAL A 78 13.19 8.92 -5.97
N ARG A 79 13.35 9.96 -5.18
CA ARG A 79 13.21 11.38 -5.58
C ARG A 79 11.83 11.72 -6.13
N LEU A 80 10.81 11.07 -5.61
CA LEU A 80 9.41 11.30 -5.92
C LEU A 80 8.60 11.15 -4.63
N PRO A 81 7.43 11.78 -4.55
CA PRO A 81 6.61 11.63 -3.34
C PRO A 81 6.16 10.18 -3.15
N VAL A 82 6.48 9.63 -1.97
CA VAL A 82 6.03 8.30 -1.55
C VAL A 82 5.17 8.47 -0.31
N ASP A 83 3.97 7.93 -0.36
CA ASP A 83 3.07 7.88 0.79
C ASP A 83 3.10 6.48 1.38
N VAL A 84 3.26 6.38 2.69
CA VAL A 84 3.34 5.08 3.38
C VAL A 84 2.18 4.93 4.33
N ARG A 85 1.52 3.77 4.26
CA ARG A 85 0.47 3.41 5.19
C ARG A 85 0.81 2.10 5.86
N VAL A 86 0.76 2.08 7.19
CA VAL A 86 0.90 0.83 7.95
C VAL A 86 -0.41 0.04 7.84
N LEU A 87 -0.29 -1.23 7.49
CA LEU A 87 -1.43 -2.10 7.22
C LEU A 87 -1.97 -2.82 8.45
N ASN A 88 -1.19 -2.85 9.54
CA ASN A 88 -1.59 -3.50 10.77
C ASN A 88 -2.87 -2.89 11.32
N GLY A 89 -3.92 -3.71 11.47
CA GLY A 89 -5.19 -3.24 11.97
C GLY A 89 -6.01 -2.36 11.04
N ALA A 90 -5.60 -2.22 9.79
CA ALA A 90 -6.34 -1.42 8.82
C ALA A 90 -7.70 -2.06 8.48
N PRO A 91 -8.69 -1.27 8.02
CA PRO A 91 -10.00 -1.82 7.66
C PRO A 91 -9.91 -2.86 6.54
N PRO A 92 -10.80 -3.88 6.55
CA PRO A 92 -10.75 -4.94 5.54
C PRO A 92 -10.87 -4.44 4.10
N THR A 93 -11.68 -3.41 3.86
CA THR A 93 -11.85 -2.84 2.53
C THR A 93 -10.56 -2.24 2.00
N PHE A 94 -9.82 -1.53 2.86
CA PHE A 94 -8.54 -0.95 2.50
C PHE A 94 -7.48 -2.04 2.29
N LEU A 95 -7.38 -3.00 3.21
CA LEU A 95 -6.44 -4.12 3.09
C LEU A 95 -6.68 -4.92 1.81
N PHE A 96 -7.93 -5.22 1.52
CA PHE A 96 -8.29 -5.97 0.31
C PHE A 96 -7.82 -5.22 -0.95
N HIS A 97 -8.02 -3.91 -0.98
CA HIS A 97 -7.57 -3.06 -2.08
C HIS A 97 -6.04 -3.08 -2.22
N VAL A 98 -5.31 -2.89 -1.13
CA VAL A 98 -3.84 -2.84 -1.14
C VAL A 98 -3.25 -4.18 -1.58
N LEU A 99 -3.76 -5.28 -1.04
CA LEU A 99 -3.24 -6.62 -1.34
C LEU A 99 -3.53 -7.10 -2.76
N ARG A 100 -4.36 -6.40 -3.50
CA ARG A 100 -4.56 -6.62 -4.94
C ARG A 100 -3.56 -5.85 -5.79
N GLY A 101 -2.74 -5.02 -5.19
CA GLY A 101 -1.69 -4.29 -5.89
C GLY A 101 -0.48 -5.17 -6.20
N ALA A 102 0.69 -4.55 -6.26
CA ALA A 102 1.93 -5.26 -6.59
C ALA A 102 2.78 -5.47 -5.34
N ARG A 103 3.17 -6.71 -5.10
CA ARG A 103 4.05 -7.06 -3.98
C ARG A 103 5.43 -6.45 -4.19
N LEU A 104 5.95 -5.76 -3.16
CA LEU A 104 7.31 -5.21 -3.17
C LEU A 104 8.30 -6.12 -2.45
N ALA A 105 7.91 -6.60 -1.27
CA ALA A 105 8.79 -7.40 -0.43
C ALA A 105 7.96 -8.28 0.49
N CYS A 106 8.51 -9.43 0.87
CA CYS A 106 7.88 -10.28 1.88
C CYS A 106 8.97 -11.08 2.61
N ARG A 107 9.06 -10.84 3.91
CA ARG A 107 9.97 -11.56 4.80
C ARG A 107 9.28 -12.76 5.43
N ASP A 108 7.97 -12.69 5.61
CA ASP A 108 7.16 -13.66 6.33
C ASP A 108 5.97 -14.11 5.47
N GLU A 109 6.19 -15.16 4.66
CA GLU A 109 5.17 -15.66 3.73
C GLU A 109 3.95 -16.21 4.46
N GLU A 110 4.14 -16.84 5.62
CA GLU A 110 3.02 -17.34 6.43
C GLU A 110 2.15 -16.21 6.94
N ARG A 111 2.77 -15.14 7.43
CA ARG A 111 2.05 -13.97 7.90
C ARG A 111 1.25 -13.35 6.76
N LEU A 112 1.86 -13.23 5.59
CA LEU A 112 1.16 -12.67 4.43
C LEU A 112 -0.04 -13.54 4.06
N ALA A 113 0.13 -14.87 4.01
CA ALA A 113 -0.96 -15.78 3.70
C ALA A 113 -2.11 -15.65 4.70
N ASP A 114 -1.79 -15.58 5.99
CA ASP A 114 -2.81 -15.44 7.04
C ASP A 114 -3.56 -14.12 6.92
N VAL A 115 -2.84 -13.03 6.66
CA VAL A 115 -3.45 -11.71 6.49
C VAL A 115 -4.35 -11.69 5.25
N MET A 116 -3.89 -12.27 4.15
CA MET A 116 -4.68 -12.34 2.91
C MET A 116 -5.97 -13.13 3.11
N GLU A 117 -5.87 -14.30 3.72
CA GLU A 117 -7.03 -15.15 4.00
C GLU A 117 -8.04 -14.45 4.90
N HIS A 118 -7.56 -13.89 6.00
CA HIS A 118 -8.40 -13.19 6.97
C HIS A 118 -9.08 -11.97 6.35
N THR A 119 -8.31 -11.22 5.58
CA THR A 119 -8.81 -10.02 4.89
C THR A 119 -9.88 -10.38 3.87
N ALA A 120 -9.65 -11.43 3.08
CA ALA A 120 -10.61 -11.88 2.08
C ALA A 120 -11.92 -12.32 2.72
N GLN A 121 -11.84 -13.09 3.80
CA GLN A 121 -13.04 -13.54 4.52
C GLN A 121 -13.84 -12.34 5.04
N ARG A 122 -13.17 -11.39 5.69
CA ARG A 122 -13.84 -10.21 6.24
C ARG A 122 -14.41 -9.32 5.13
N TYR A 123 -13.69 -9.17 4.04
CA TYR A 123 -14.15 -8.38 2.90
C TYR A 123 -15.41 -8.99 2.28
N PHE A 124 -15.41 -10.29 2.03
CA PHE A 124 -16.54 -10.97 1.42
C PHE A 124 -17.77 -11.01 2.35
N ASP A 125 -17.55 -11.00 3.65
CA ASP A 125 -18.65 -10.87 4.62
C ASP A 125 -19.28 -9.48 4.58
N LEU A 126 -18.46 -8.44 4.36
CA LEU A 126 -18.93 -7.05 4.33
C LEU A 126 -19.46 -6.62 2.97
N GLU A 127 -18.99 -7.21 1.89
CA GLU A 127 -19.31 -6.77 0.55
C GLU A 127 -20.80 -6.71 0.25
N PRO A 128 -21.62 -7.70 0.63
CA PRO A 128 -23.06 -7.61 0.42
C PRO A 128 -23.71 -6.45 1.16
N VAL A 129 -23.24 -6.15 2.39
CA VAL A 129 -23.74 -5.02 3.18
C VAL A 129 -23.38 -3.70 2.51
N LEU A 130 -22.12 -3.57 2.07
CA LEU A 130 -21.67 -2.35 1.38
C LEU A 130 -22.41 -2.13 0.07
N ARG A 131 -22.65 -3.19 -0.69
CA ARG A 131 -23.39 -3.12 -1.94
C ARG A 131 -24.82 -2.67 -1.70
N ARG A 132 -25.48 -3.20 -0.67
CA ARG A 132 -26.84 -2.81 -0.30
C ARG A 132 -26.90 -1.35 0.12
N ALA A 133 -25.98 -0.91 0.97
CA ALA A 133 -25.93 0.48 1.42
C ALA A 133 -25.75 1.45 0.26
N THR A 134 -24.86 1.12 -0.68
CA THR A 134 -24.65 1.93 -1.88
C THR A 134 -25.91 1.99 -2.74
N LYS A 135 -26.54 0.85 -2.95
CA LYS A 135 -27.78 0.77 -3.74
C LYS A 135 -28.89 1.61 -3.11
N GLU A 136 -29.07 1.53 -1.80
CA GLU A 136 -30.08 2.31 -1.09
C GLU A 136 -29.77 3.81 -1.16
N ALA A 137 -28.50 4.20 -1.08
CA ALA A 137 -28.11 5.59 -1.16
C ALA A 137 -28.46 6.23 -2.51
N PHE A 138 -28.51 5.45 -3.57
CA PHE A 138 -28.80 5.93 -4.93
C PHE A 138 -30.15 5.49 -5.48
N ALA A 139 -31.03 4.95 -4.61
CA ALA A 139 -32.34 4.39 -5.01
C ALA A 139 -33.47 5.40 -4.88
N SER A 140 -33.40 6.60 -4.99
CA SER A 140 -34.51 7.52 -4.85
C SER A 140 -35.01 8.10 -6.17
#